data_5aa5ab8a12ed86cac416bba8ab1cb984
#
_entry.id   5aa5ab8a12ed86cac416bba8ab1cb984
#
_cell.length_a   1.000
_cell.length_b   1.000
_cell.length_c   1.000
_cell.angle_alpha   90.00
_cell.angle_beta   90.00
_cell.angle_gamma   90.00
#
_symmetry.space_group_name_H-M   'P 1'
#
loop_
_entity.id
_entity.type
_entity.pdbx_description
1 polymer ?
#
loop_
_entity_poly.entity_id
_entity_poly.type
_entity_poly.pdbx_seq_one_letter_code
_entity_poly.pdbx_strand_id
1 'polypeptide(L)'
;IKGISFDVNEGEIVTLIGANGAGKTTTLHAVSRLLKPKQGEISFCGQPISSMEAHKIIQLGLTQVPEGRRVFSQLTVQQNLALGAYTRKDGADAVAADYEMVFQRLPRLKERRRQIAGTLSGGEQQMLAIGRALMCKPKMLLLDEPSMGLSPLLVQEIFSIIHDVNQSGVT
;
A
#
# COMPACT_ATOMS: atom_id res chain seq x y z
N ILE A 1 -12.49 -6.12 17.74
CA ILE A 1 -11.20 -6.63 18.27
C ILE A 1 -11.24 -6.45 19.78
N LYS A 2 -10.87 -7.50 20.53
CA LYS A 2 -10.90 -7.53 22.01
C LYS A 2 -9.55 -7.18 22.64
N GLY A 3 -8.78 -6.33 21.98
CA GLY A 3 -7.42 -5.96 22.39
C GLY A 3 -6.38 -6.92 21.81
N ILE A 4 -5.41 -6.35 21.11
CA ILE A 4 -4.21 -7.02 20.60
C ILE A 4 -3.03 -6.11 20.87
N SER A 5 -1.87 -6.71 21.12
CA SER A 5 -0.60 -5.97 21.19
C SER A 5 0.44 -6.74 20.40
N PHE A 6 1.16 -6.05 19.53
CA PHE A 6 2.27 -6.61 18.75
C PHE A 6 3.18 -5.49 18.27
N ASP A 7 4.39 -5.84 17.98
CA ASP A 7 5.39 -4.94 17.41
C ASP A 7 5.82 -5.47 16.04
N VAL A 8 6.22 -4.56 15.16
CA VAL A 8 6.79 -4.85 13.85
C VAL A 8 8.09 -4.06 13.75
N ASN A 9 9.21 -4.76 13.54
CA ASN A 9 10.51 -4.12 13.40
C ASN A 9 10.74 -3.67 11.95
N GLU A 10 11.64 -2.70 11.80
CA GLU A 10 12.04 -2.20 10.47
C GLU A 10 12.59 -3.35 9.62
N GLY A 11 12.15 -3.45 8.37
CA GLY A 11 12.54 -4.47 7.42
C GLY A 11 11.84 -5.82 7.57
N GLU A 12 10.96 -6.01 8.57
CA GLU A 12 10.19 -7.25 8.72
C GLU A 12 9.03 -7.33 7.71
N ILE A 13 8.72 -8.56 7.28
CA ILE A 13 7.44 -8.91 6.66
C ILE A 13 6.61 -9.66 7.69
N VAL A 14 5.53 -9.05 8.16
CA VAL A 14 4.63 -9.65 9.15
C VAL A 14 3.29 -9.99 8.50
N THR A 15 2.78 -11.19 8.74
CA THR A 15 1.49 -11.64 8.20
C THR A 15 0.48 -11.83 9.32
N LEU A 16 -0.68 -11.17 9.19
CA LEU A 16 -1.83 -11.41 10.06
C LEU A 16 -2.65 -12.57 9.50
N ILE A 17 -2.72 -13.68 10.25
CA ILE A 17 -3.47 -14.88 9.88
C ILE A 17 -4.72 -15.00 10.74
N GLY A 18 -5.83 -15.36 10.14
CA GLY A 18 -7.11 -15.57 10.83
C GLY A 18 -8.26 -15.76 9.86
N ALA A 19 -9.34 -16.36 10.35
CA ALA A 19 -10.57 -16.56 9.59
C ALA A 19 -11.18 -15.22 9.13
N ASN A 20 -12.12 -15.28 8.17
CA ASN A 20 -12.90 -14.12 7.78
C ASN A 20 -13.67 -13.58 9.00
N GLY A 21 -13.64 -12.27 9.20
CA GLY A 21 -14.21 -11.64 10.40
C GLY A 21 -13.32 -11.63 11.64
N ALA A 22 -12.11 -12.24 11.64
CA ALA A 22 -11.18 -12.22 12.77
C ALA A 22 -10.63 -10.83 13.13
N GLY A 23 -10.84 -9.84 12.26
CA GLY A 23 -10.44 -8.46 12.51
C GLY A 23 -9.14 -8.03 11.82
N LYS A 24 -8.60 -8.80 10.86
CA LYS A 24 -7.39 -8.45 10.09
C LYS A 24 -7.50 -7.05 9.48
N THR A 25 -8.47 -6.84 8.60
CA THR A 25 -8.78 -5.53 7.98
C THR A 25 -9.02 -4.43 9.00
N THR A 26 -9.76 -4.75 10.08
CA THR A 26 -10.03 -3.79 11.17
C THR A 26 -8.75 -3.34 11.85
N THR A 27 -7.80 -4.26 12.05
CA THR A 27 -6.47 -3.94 12.62
C THR A 27 -5.69 -3.02 11.69
N LEU A 28 -5.59 -3.36 10.39
CA LEU A 28 -4.92 -2.52 9.40
C LEU A 28 -5.56 -1.13 9.31
N HIS A 29 -6.89 -1.05 9.29
CA HIS A 29 -7.61 0.24 9.29
C HIS A 29 -7.40 1.05 10.57
N ALA A 30 -7.23 0.40 11.73
CA ALA A 30 -6.90 1.10 12.97
C ALA A 30 -5.48 1.67 12.92
N VAL A 31 -4.51 0.93 12.40
CA VAL A 31 -3.12 1.37 12.24
C VAL A 31 -3.02 2.54 11.26
N SER A 32 -3.69 2.47 10.10
CA SER A 32 -3.73 3.56 9.10
C SER A 32 -4.66 4.71 9.45
N ARG A 33 -5.41 4.61 10.58
CA ARG A 33 -6.40 5.61 11.04
C ARG A 33 -7.59 5.80 10.09
N LEU A 34 -7.86 4.85 9.22
CA LEU A 34 -9.15 4.76 8.52
C LEU A 34 -10.28 4.40 9.48
N LEU A 35 -9.94 3.73 10.59
CA LEU A 35 -10.83 3.45 11.71
C LEU A 35 -10.21 3.98 13.00
N LYS A 36 -10.98 4.73 13.80
CA LYS A 36 -10.52 5.22 15.10
C LYS A 36 -10.59 4.09 16.15
N PRO A 37 -9.46 3.68 16.76
CA PRO A 37 -9.47 2.72 17.86
C PRO A 37 -10.23 3.32 19.07
N LYS A 38 -11.02 2.49 19.74
CA LYS A 38 -11.76 2.92 20.96
C LYS A 38 -10.84 3.07 22.17
N GLN A 39 -9.82 2.22 22.26
CA GLN A 39 -8.84 2.15 23.35
C GLN A 39 -7.51 1.64 22.80
N GLY A 40 -6.46 1.79 23.56
CA GLY A 40 -5.11 1.38 23.20
C GLY A 40 -4.33 2.51 22.52
N GLU A 41 -3.06 2.24 22.29
CA GLU A 41 -2.11 3.17 21.69
C GLU A 41 -1.45 2.52 20.47
N ILE A 42 -1.21 3.32 19.44
CA ILE A 42 -0.49 2.90 18.25
C ILE A 42 0.64 3.91 18.03
N SER A 43 1.86 3.39 17.88
CA SER A 43 3.05 4.19 17.58
C SER A 43 3.65 3.76 16.25
N PHE A 44 4.21 4.71 15.51
CA PHE A 44 4.95 4.47 14.28
C PHE A 44 6.27 5.25 14.30
N CYS A 45 7.40 4.56 14.10
CA CYS A 45 8.75 5.13 14.21
C CYS A 45 8.95 5.92 15.55
N GLY A 46 8.49 5.35 16.67
CA GLY A 46 8.58 5.97 17.99
C GLY A 46 7.60 7.13 18.25
N GLN A 47 6.75 7.47 17.30
CA GLN A 47 5.79 8.56 17.41
C GLN A 47 4.36 8.01 17.61
N PRO A 48 3.60 8.47 18.64
CA PRO A 48 2.21 8.07 18.81
C PRO A 48 1.34 8.61 17.66
N ILE A 49 0.60 7.73 16.97
CA ILE A 49 -0.25 8.06 15.83
C ILE A 49 -1.74 7.88 16.11
N SER A 50 -2.12 7.38 17.29
CA SER A 50 -3.51 7.07 17.64
C SER A 50 -4.48 8.26 17.55
N SER A 51 -3.99 9.50 17.66
CA SER A 51 -4.78 10.74 17.56
C SER A 51 -4.56 11.49 16.24
N MET A 52 -3.64 11.03 15.39
CA MET A 52 -3.33 11.71 14.12
C MET A 52 -4.42 11.49 13.06
N GLU A 53 -4.53 12.42 12.14
CA GLU A 53 -5.34 12.27 10.93
C GLU A 53 -4.62 11.38 9.90
N ALA A 54 -5.38 10.56 9.17
CA ALA A 54 -4.83 9.57 8.24
C ALA A 54 -3.84 10.18 7.21
N HIS A 55 -4.13 11.38 6.68
CA HIS A 55 -3.25 12.03 5.72
C HIS A 55 -1.88 12.41 6.31
N LYS A 56 -1.80 12.72 7.60
CA LYS A 56 -0.54 13.00 8.31
C LYS A 56 0.28 11.74 8.52
N ILE A 57 -0.39 10.60 8.75
CA ILE A 57 0.25 9.28 8.90
C ILE A 57 0.90 8.85 7.57
N ILE A 58 0.23 9.09 6.44
CA ILE A 58 0.82 8.86 5.11
C ILE A 58 2.11 9.68 4.93
N GLN A 59 2.12 10.94 5.38
CA GLN A 59 3.31 11.80 5.31
C GLN A 59 4.47 11.32 6.19
N LEU A 60 4.19 10.54 7.26
CA LEU A 60 5.22 9.87 8.06
C LEU A 60 5.82 8.65 7.36
N GLY A 61 5.17 8.16 6.30
CA GLY A 61 5.61 7.00 5.52
C GLY A 61 4.85 5.71 5.81
N LEU A 62 3.67 5.74 6.44
CA LEU A 62 2.83 4.57 6.62
C LEU A 62 1.69 4.63 5.59
N THR A 63 1.66 3.68 4.67
CA THR A 63 0.69 3.64 3.56
C THR A 63 -0.05 2.31 3.56
N GLN A 64 -1.32 2.33 3.18
CA GLN A 64 -2.15 1.11 3.07
C GLN A 64 -2.67 0.93 1.65
N VAL A 65 -2.61 -0.33 1.17
CA VAL A 65 -3.38 -0.83 0.04
C VAL A 65 -4.58 -1.59 0.61
N PRO A 66 -5.80 -1.04 0.56
CA PRO A 66 -6.97 -1.69 1.12
C PRO A 66 -7.46 -2.83 0.23
N GLU A 67 -8.26 -3.72 0.79
CA GLU A 67 -8.98 -4.76 0.06
C GLU A 67 -9.80 -4.17 -1.10
N GLY A 68 -9.93 -4.92 -2.19
CA GLY A 68 -10.71 -4.54 -3.37
C GLY A 68 -9.98 -3.58 -4.31
N ARG A 69 -8.63 -3.51 -4.23
CA ARG A 69 -7.75 -2.77 -5.16
C ARG A 69 -7.90 -1.25 -5.10
N ARG A 70 -9.13 -0.72 -5.03
CA ARG A 70 -9.49 0.70 -4.87
C ARG A 70 -8.75 1.62 -5.85
N VAL A 71 -8.64 1.22 -7.11
CA VAL A 71 -8.12 2.10 -8.18
C VAL A 71 -9.17 3.13 -8.59
N PHE A 72 -8.73 4.29 -9.06
CA PHE A 72 -9.61 5.29 -9.66
C PHE A 72 -9.89 4.86 -11.11
N SER A 73 -11.00 4.16 -11.31
CA SER A 73 -11.34 3.47 -12.56
C SER A 73 -11.47 4.40 -13.78
N GLN A 74 -11.83 5.66 -13.57
CA GLN A 74 -11.98 6.69 -14.61
C GLN A 74 -10.64 7.35 -15.02
N LEU A 75 -9.59 7.15 -14.23
CA LEU A 75 -8.27 7.73 -14.47
C LEU A 75 -7.37 6.73 -15.19
N THR A 76 -6.36 7.25 -15.90
CA THR A 76 -5.32 6.40 -16.49
C THR A 76 -4.43 5.79 -15.41
N VAL A 77 -3.64 4.78 -15.77
CA VAL A 77 -2.60 4.20 -14.92
C VAL A 77 -1.68 5.29 -14.38
N GLN A 78 -1.16 6.14 -15.27
CA GLN A 78 -0.24 7.23 -14.88
C GLN A 78 -0.90 8.24 -13.92
N GLN A 79 -2.16 8.59 -14.14
CA GLN A 79 -2.89 9.49 -13.24
C GLN A 79 -3.13 8.84 -11.87
N ASN A 80 -3.45 7.53 -11.82
CA ASN A 80 -3.54 6.79 -10.56
C ASN A 80 -2.22 6.82 -9.77
N LEU A 81 -1.09 6.60 -10.43
CA LEU A 81 0.22 6.68 -9.80
C LEU A 81 0.52 8.11 -9.30
N ALA A 82 0.17 9.15 -10.09
CA ALA A 82 0.33 10.55 -9.70
C ALA A 82 -0.35 10.88 -8.38
N LEU A 83 -1.54 10.33 -8.14
CA LEU A 83 -2.26 10.52 -6.88
C LEU A 83 -1.50 9.97 -5.67
N GLY A 84 -0.67 8.93 -5.84
CA GLY A 84 0.20 8.43 -4.78
C GLY A 84 1.25 9.46 -4.35
N ALA A 85 1.72 10.29 -5.26
CA ALA A 85 2.71 11.33 -4.98
C ALA A 85 2.10 12.66 -4.50
N TYR A 86 0.76 12.76 -4.40
CA TYR A 86 0.05 14.03 -4.16
C TYR A 86 0.50 14.79 -2.90
N THR A 87 0.83 14.07 -1.82
CA THR A 87 1.23 14.66 -0.54
C THR A 87 2.73 14.97 -0.44
N ARG A 88 3.52 14.61 -1.44
CA ARG A 88 5.00 14.75 -1.43
C ARG A 88 5.42 16.19 -1.67
N LYS A 89 6.57 16.52 -1.07
CA LYS A 89 7.19 17.86 -1.13
C LYS A 89 8.66 17.82 -1.57
N ASP A 90 9.15 16.64 -2.00
CA ASP A 90 10.56 16.40 -2.34
C ASP A 90 10.92 16.74 -3.79
N GLY A 91 9.99 17.36 -4.53
CA GLY A 91 10.25 17.92 -5.86
C GLY A 91 9.89 16.99 -7.02
N ALA A 92 9.78 17.59 -8.22
CA ALA A 92 9.35 16.90 -9.43
C ALA A 92 10.33 15.81 -9.88
N ASP A 93 11.64 16.06 -9.74
CA ASP A 93 12.68 15.13 -10.18
C ASP A 93 12.67 13.84 -9.32
N ALA A 94 12.45 13.97 -8.00
CA ALA A 94 12.32 12.83 -7.11
C ALA A 94 11.07 11.99 -7.44
N VAL A 95 9.95 12.66 -7.74
CA VAL A 95 8.72 11.98 -8.17
C VAL A 95 8.93 11.28 -9.51
N ALA A 96 9.62 11.91 -10.48
CA ALA A 96 9.94 11.30 -11.77
C ALA A 96 10.82 10.04 -11.63
N ALA A 97 11.81 10.08 -10.75
CA ALA A 97 12.66 8.93 -10.45
C ALA A 97 11.85 7.76 -9.88
N ASP A 98 10.89 8.05 -8.98
CA ASP A 98 10.03 7.00 -8.40
C ASP A 98 9.02 6.44 -9.41
N TYR A 99 8.56 7.23 -10.41
CA TYR A 99 7.80 6.69 -11.54
C TYR A 99 8.62 5.63 -12.30
N GLU A 100 9.86 5.92 -12.64
CA GLU A 100 10.72 4.98 -13.34
C GLU A 100 10.99 3.73 -12.49
N MET A 101 11.22 3.88 -11.19
CA MET A 101 11.37 2.76 -10.25
C MET A 101 10.11 1.88 -10.22
N VAL A 102 8.92 2.48 -10.11
CA VAL A 102 7.64 1.75 -10.15
C VAL A 102 7.46 1.04 -11.48
N PHE A 103 7.77 1.68 -12.61
CA PHE A 103 7.66 1.08 -13.93
C PHE A 103 8.71 -0.01 -14.20
N GLN A 104 9.88 0.05 -13.58
CA GLN A 104 10.87 -1.04 -13.63
C GLN A 104 10.37 -2.28 -12.88
N ARG A 105 9.75 -2.09 -11.70
CA ARG A 105 9.18 -3.20 -10.91
C ARG A 105 7.89 -3.75 -11.49
N LEU A 106 7.11 -2.91 -12.17
CA LEU A 106 5.78 -3.20 -12.70
C LEU A 106 5.72 -2.86 -14.21
N PRO A 107 6.47 -3.59 -15.06
CA PRO A 107 6.64 -3.24 -16.48
C PRO A 107 5.32 -3.21 -17.26
N ARG A 108 4.34 -4.05 -16.89
CA ARG A 108 3.00 -4.04 -17.49
C ARG A 108 2.27 -2.71 -17.29
N LEU A 109 2.52 -2.01 -16.18
CA LEU A 109 1.95 -0.68 -15.95
C LEU A 109 2.60 0.37 -16.85
N LYS A 110 3.89 0.23 -17.16
CA LYS A 110 4.61 1.12 -18.10
C LYS A 110 4.00 1.03 -19.51
N GLU A 111 3.80 -0.19 -19.99
CA GLU A 111 3.19 -0.47 -21.30
C GLU A 111 1.79 0.16 -21.41
N ARG A 112 1.03 0.11 -20.32
CA ARG A 112 -0.37 0.55 -20.21
C ARG A 112 -0.56 1.91 -19.55
N ARG A 113 0.50 2.72 -19.45
CA ARG A 113 0.48 3.98 -18.66
C ARG A 113 -0.65 4.95 -19.02
N ARG A 114 -1.09 4.94 -20.30
CA ARG A 114 -2.18 5.78 -20.81
C ARG A 114 -3.55 5.10 -20.80
N GLN A 115 -3.60 3.81 -20.47
CA GLN A 115 -4.85 3.04 -20.41
C GLN A 115 -5.68 3.45 -19.19
N ILE A 116 -7.00 3.46 -19.36
CA ILE A 116 -7.96 3.71 -18.28
C ILE A 116 -7.91 2.55 -17.28
N ALA A 117 -7.71 2.83 -16.01
CA ALA A 117 -7.47 1.83 -14.98
C ALA A 117 -8.64 0.84 -14.79
N GLY A 118 -9.87 1.29 -15.04
CA GLY A 118 -11.05 0.42 -14.98
C GLY A 118 -11.07 -0.69 -16.03
N THR A 119 -10.28 -0.58 -17.12
CA THR A 119 -10.18 -1.57 -18.19
C THR A 119 -9.04 -2.57 -18.00
N LEU A 120 -8.26 -2.44 -16.94
CA LEU A 120 -7.20 -3.36 -16.57
C LEU A 120 -7.78 -4.66 -16.01
N SER A 121 -7.03 -5.76 -16.19
CA SER A 121 -7.31 -7.02 -15.50
C SER A 121 -7.21 -6.85 -13.97
N GLY A 122 -7.81 -7.80 -13.23
CA GLY A 122 -7.77 -7.75 -11.77
C GLY A 122 -6.36 -7.72 -11.18
N GLY A 123 -5.42 -8.47 -11.77
CA GLY A 123 -4.02 -8.47 -11.35
C GLY A 123 -3.32 -7.15 -11.66
N GLU A 124 -3.54 -6.58 -12.83
CA GLU A 124 -2.98 -5.28 -13.21
C GLU A 124 -3.54 -4.15 -12.31
N GLN A 125 -4.82 -4.21 -11.93
CA GLN A 125 -5.39 -3.27 -10.96
C GLN A 125 -4.74 -3.42 -9.57
N GLN A 126 -4.43 -4.65 -9.15
CA GLN A 126 -3.72 -4.91 -7.89
C GLN A 126 -2.29 -4.34 -7.94
N MET A 127 -1.56 -4.59 -9.04
CA MET A 127 -0.25 -3.99 -9.27
C MET A 127 -0.33 -2.46 -9.26
N LEU A 128 -1.36 -1.87 -9.87
CA LEU A 128 -1.56 -0.42 -9.88
C LEU A 128 -1.83 0.13 -8.48
N ALA A 129 -2.60 -0.57 -7.64
CA ALA A 129 -2.85 -0.17 -6.26
C ALA A 129 -1.55 -0.19 -5.43
N ILE A 130 -0.71 -1.24 -5.59
CA ILE A 130 0.61 -1.32 -4.96
C ILE A 130 1.54 -0.21 -5.50
N GLY A 131 1.63 -0.06 -6.82
CA GLY A 131 2.44 0.99 -7.45
C GLY A 131 2.07 2.38 -6.96
N ARG A 132 0.77 2.69 -6.84
CA ARG A 132 0.29 3.96 -6.27
C ARG A 132 0.74 4.14 -4.82
N ALA A 133 0.71 3.08 -4.02
CA ALA A 133 1.20 3.13 -2.64
C ALA A 133 2.72 3.38 -2.58
N LEU A 134 3.49 2.78 -3.49
CA LEU A 134 4.94 3.01 -3.59
C LEU A 134 5.27 4.46 -3.97
N MET A 135 4.45 5.13 -4.78
CA MET A 135 4.61 6.56 -5.10
C MET A 135 4.51 7.46 -3.87
N CYS A 136 3.92 7.00 -2.76
CA CYS A 136 3.95 7.71 -1.47
C CYS A 136 5.34 7.68 -0.80
N LYS A 137 6.29 6.88 -1.31
CA LYS A 137 7.61 6.63 -0.72
C LYS A 137 7.51 6.09 0.71
N PRO A 138 6.82 4.95 0.91
CA PRO A 138 6.51 4.45 2.22
C PRO A 138 7.75 3.88 2.93
N LYS A 139 7.78 4.00 4.26
CA LYS A 139 8.64 3.22 5.17
C LYS A 139 7.97 1.90 5.56
N MET A 140 6.64 1.93 5.66
CA MET A 140 5.81 0.76 5.96
C MET A 140 4.62 0.70 5.01
N LEU A 141 4.40 -0.49 4.44
CA LEU A 141 3.31 -0.78 3.52
C LEU A 141 2.37 -1.83 4.13
N LEU A 142 1.14 -1.43 4.40
CA LEU A 142 0.07 -2.32 4.84
C LEU A 142 -0.69 -2.84 3.63
N LEU A 143 -0.80 -4.17 3.50
CA LEU A 143 -1.52 -4.83 2.40
C LEU A 143 -2.68 -5.65 2.95
N ASP A 144 -3.89 -5.34 2.52
CA ASP A 144 -5.09 -6.05 2.93
C ASP A 144 -5.54 -6.99 1.81
N GLU A 145 -5.46 -8.30 2.08
CA GLU A 145 -5.80 -9.39 1.14
C GLU A 145 -5.19 -9.19 -0.29
N PRO A 146 -3.87 -8.97 -0.42
CA PRO A 146 -3.25 -8.53 -1.69
C PRO A 146 -3.38 -9.56 -2.83
N SER A 147 -3.64 -10.82 -2.52
CA SER A 147 -3.75 -11.92 -3.49
C SER A 147 -5.18 -12.36 -3.78
N MET A 148 -6.18 -11.76 -3.11
CA MET A 148 -7.57 -12.22 -3.22
C MET A 148 -8.13 -12.09 -4.64
N GLY A 149 -8.72 -13.18 -5.13
CA GLY A 149 -9.35 -13.22 -6.47
C GLY A 149 -8.37 -13.16 -7.64
N LEU A 150 -7.10 -13.51 -7.42
CA LEU A 150 -6.08 -13.62 -8.46
C LEU A 150 -5.82 -15.06 -8.85
N SER A 151 -5.35 -15.29 -10.08
CA SER A 151 -4.85 -16.58 -10.52
C SER A 151 -3.55 -16.97 -9.79
N PRO A 152 -3.22 -18.26 -9.66
CA PRO A 152 -2.01 -18.69 -8.97
C PRO A 152 -0.72 -18.02 -9.48
N LEU A 153 -0.61 -17.80 -10.78
CA LEU A 153 0.55 -17.13 -11.39
C LEU A 153 0.66 -15.66 -10.90
N LEU A 154 -0.47 -14.94 -10.88
CA LEU A 154 -0.50 -13.55 -10.42
C LEU A 154 -0.27 -13.43 -8.92
N VAL A 155 -0.69 -14.43 -8.13
CA VAL A 155 -0.38 -14.50 -6.69
C VAL A 155 1.14 -14.56 -6.49
N GLN A 156 1.84 -15.43 -7.22
CA GLN A 156 3.29 -15.53 -7.15
C GLN A 156 3.97 -14.21 -7.55
N GLU A 157 3.49 -13.56 -8.62
CA GLU A 157 4.00 -12.26 -9.08
C GLU A 157 3.82 -11.18 -8.01
N ILE A 158 2.65 -11.10 -7.37
CA ILE A 158 2.40 -10.13 -6.27
C ILE A 158 3.33 -10.39 -5.07
N PHE A 159 3.54 -11.64 -4.68
CA PHE A 159 4.45 -11.95 -3.58
C PHE A 159 5.91 -11.66 -3.91
N SER A 160 6.34 -11.88 -5.17
CA SER A 160 7.66 -11.45 -5.64
C SER A 160 7.82 -9.92 -5.52
N ILE A 161 6.82 -9.15 -5.97
CA ILE A 161 6.81 -7.68 -5.84
C ILE A 161 6.91 -7.25 -4.38
N ILE A 162 6.15 -7.88 -3.47
CA ILE A 162 6.20 -7.59 -2.03
C ILE A 162 7.60 -7.84 -1.47
N HIS A 163 8.21 -8.97 -1.84
CA HIS A 163 9.57 -9.30 -1.43
C HIS A 163 10.60 -8.26 -1.94
N ASP A 164 10.54 -7.90 -3.23
CA ASP A 164 11.44 -6.91 -3.81
C ASP A 164 11.28 -5.51 -3.18
N VAL A 165 10.05 -5.14 -2.84
CA VAL A 165 9.76 -3.90 -2.12
C VAL A 165 10.37 -3.93 -0.72
N ASN A 166 10.25 -5.05 -0.01
CA ASN A 166 10.87 -5.22 1.31
C ASN A 166 12.40 -5.17 1.23
N GLN A 167 13.03 -5.86 0.26
CA GLN A 167 14.47 -5.80 0.04
C GLN A 167 14.99 -4.38 -0.26
N SER A 168 14.13 -3.48 -0.71
CA SER A 168 14.47 -2.06 -0.89
C SER A 168 14.33 -1.20 0.38
N GLY A 169 14.06 -1.83 1.54
CA GLY A 169 13.99 -1.18 2.85
C GLY A 169 12.58 -0.77 3.29
N VAL A 170 11.52 -1.24 2.62
CA VAL A 170 10.14 -1.03 3.06
C VAL A 170 9.70 -2.18 3.96
N THR A 171 9.15 -1.87 5.12
CA THR A 171 8.58 -2.82 6.10
C THR A 171 7.18 -3.26 5.68
#